data_af2880fde71a27b0c00636b5bac56c72
#
_entry.id   af2880fde71a27b0c00636b5bac56c72
#
_cell.length_a   1.000
_cell.length_b   1.000
_cell.length_c   1.000
_cell.angle_alpha   90.00
_cell.angle_beta   90.00
_cell.angle_gamma   90.00
#
_symmetry.space_group_name_H-M   'P 1'
#
loop_
_entity.id
_entity.type
_entity.pdbx_description
1 polymer ?
#
loop_
_entity_poly.entity_id
_entity_poly.type
_entity_poly.pdbx_seq_one_letter_code
_entity_poly.pdbx_strand_id
1 'polypeptide(L)'
;MGFNLIKYNFILLFTASIIAQDFSPGPYGTNYYDTAGPFQIPDVNAQVLGDINYDESITVEDAVWSNRAFTGELDLTEEQFMMADVNQDSVIDELDVIGTVNRAYQSEYSYWDFEEEWNGEETYIFIHYSPEVGYSTPLWISNEREALLNNSPMNVHYFFVSSRESAMEDVLTVKEFYDEILDGMSDEIQVHWKKHLHFVPIPVDSLDNWLTEALNGNYALGIDRFQKLKQIGYLGNPNGFTGTYVHYLAHEALYYDYEYEALTEDEEYFEISVFDSTLYSGGWSPTISTIVDLPDSDYISTVSRMEIEALLPCNGYLDSNCDDYDRIAYFYVCQGQCYEYIYYPLEEEACLDAGYSWNSDEEMCYSIEYLDGVSQDECPEENWNYNRECQEIARWITPFDRQPNSVTDITPYLGMLYSGGSKMFKFMIGGWPNRILTVKLRLFEAEEQTPVRQEFHPMWFGGGFYSGGEPVYNDNLDPVVFHVPEDAVKVEFSTYITGHGWGSDTGNCAEFCNTRHFFTVNGGVYEFDKSHPTAGGNTTCMDLENISDGVIPNQWGTWGYGRQGWCPGMDVEPFVVDITDYLIPGEENVMEYEACWASASNQCYGYWPTITDPSGYLANIVMSSFIIISR
;
A
#
# COMPACT_ATOMS: atom_id res chain seq x y z
N MET A 1 -29.22 24.29 38.49
CA MET A 1 -27.91 24.91 38.43
C MET A 1 -27.00 23.94 37.71
N GLY A 2 -26.85 24.14 36.41
CA GLY A 2 -26.00 23.28 35.59
C GLY A 2 -24.66 23.97 35.40
N PHE A 3 -23.59 23.26 35.67
CA PHE A 3 -22.22 23.69 35.37
C PHE A 3 -21.85 23.18 33.98
N ASN A 4 -21.69 24.10 33.03
CA ASN A 4 -21.05 23.85 31.75
C ASN A 4 -19.54 23.74 31.96
N LEU A 5 -18.96 22.55 31.74
CA LEU A 5 -17.52 22.35 31.57
C LEU A 5 -17.14 22.69 30.13
N ILE A 6 -16.47 23.81 29.97
CA ILE A 6 -15.80 24.18 28.73
C ILE A 6 -14.54 23.30 28.62
N LYS A 7 -14.54 22.35 27.66
CA LYS A 7 -13.34 21.62 27.27
C LYS A 7 -12.46 22.55 26.42
N TYR A 8 -11.34 22.96 26.96
CA TYR A 8 -10.24 23.53 26.17
C TYR A 8 -9.52 22.40 25.46
N ASN A 9 -9.69 22.30 24.16
CA ASN A 9 -8.79 21.53 23.30
C ASN A 9 -7.48 22.32 23.20
N PHE A 10 -6.44 21.84 23.85
CA PHE A 10 -5.07 22.24 23.55
C PHE A 10 -4.69 21.58 22.21
N ILE A 11 -4.67 22.36 21.14
CA ILE A 11 -3.96 22.00 19.91
C ILE A 11 -2.48 22.18 20.22
N LEU A 12 -1.79 21.06 20.48
CA LEU A 12 -0.33 21.03 20.41
C LEU A 12 0.04 21.14 18.93
N LEU A 13 0.44 22.32 18.51
CA LEU A 13 1.21 22.50 17.27
C LEU A 13 2.58 21.84 17.50
N PHE A 14 2.73 20.61 17.07
CA PHE A 14 4.03 20.05 16.77
C PHE A 14 4.53 20.77 15.50
N THR A 15 5.43 21.68 15.64
CA THR A 15 6.30 22.11 14.53
C THR A 15 7.32 20.99 14.35
N ALA A 16 6.95 19.93 13.62
CA ALA A 16 7.94 19.09 12.99
C ALA A 16 8.77 20.02 12.10
N SER A 17 10.06 20.06 12.30
CA SER A 17 10.98 20.69 11.34
C SER A 17 10.99 19.75 10.14
N ILE A 18 10.12 20.01 9.18
CA ILE A 18 10.12 19.33 7.90
C ILE A 18 11.45 19.70 7.25
N ILE A 19 12.33 18.73 7.11
CA ILE A 19 13.54 18.87 6.29
C ILE A 19 13.02 18.72 4.87
N ALA A 20 12.88 19.82 4.14
CA ALA A 20 12.56 19.77 2.72
C ALA A 20 13.53 18.81 2.03
N GLN A 21 13.02 17.87 1.25
CA GLN A 21 13.85 16.92 0.53
C GLN A 21 14.57 17.67 -0.60
N ASP A 22 15.90 17.65 -0.58
CA ASP A 22 16.71 18.26 -1.64
C ASP A 22 16.36 17.62 -3.00
N PHE A 23 16.32 18.44 -4.05
CA PHE A 23 16.16 17.95 -5.41
C PHE A 23 17.27 16.95 -5.75
N SER A 24 16.91 15.76 -6.25
CA SER A 24 17.88 14.70 -6.51
C SER A 24 18.89 15.12 -7.60
N PRO A 25 20.18 14.92 -7.39
CA PRO A 25 21.20 15.23 -8.41
C PRO A 25 21.20 14.23 -9.59
N GLY A 26 20.26 13.28 -9.65
CA GLY A 26 20.21 12.24 -10.67
C GLY A 26 20.99 10.96 -10.30
N PRO A 27 21.16 9.98 -11.21
CA PRO A 27 20.88 10.09 -12.65
C PRO A 27 19.39 10.21 -12.98
N TYR A 28 19.08 10.98 -14.04
CA TYR A 28 17.72 11.18 -14.50
C TYR A 28 17.38 10.26 -15.69
N GLY A 29 16.10 9.96 -15.87
CA GLY A 29 15.63 9.16 -16.99
C GLY A 29 14.20 9.50 -17.41
N THR A 30 13.65 8.74 -18.35
CA THR A 30 12.32 8.95 -18.94
C THR A 30 11.41 7.73 -18.80
N ASN A 31 11.93 6.63 -18.23
CA ASN A 31 11.14 5.44 -17.97
C ASN A 31 10.47 5.50 -16.61
N TYR A 32 9.46 4.67 -16.41
CA TYR A 32 8.84 4.53 -15.08
C TYR A 32 9.88 4.09 -14.04
N TYR A 33 9.76 4.66 -12.84
CA TYR A 33 10.68 4.53 -11.70
C TYR A 33 12.06 5.19 -11.88
N ASP A 34 12.37 5.79 -13.04
CA ASP A 34 13.51 6.68 -13.16
C ASP A 34 13.29 7.95 -12.32
N THR A 35 14.37 8.59 -11.90
CA THR A 35 14.28 9.90 -11.24
C THR A 35 13.96 10.96 -12.28
N ALA A 36 12.92 11.76 -12.03
CA ALA A 36 12.55 12.89 -12.87
C ALA A 36 13.65 13.96 -12.83
N GLY A 37 14.06 14.45 -14.03
CA GLY A 37 15.04 15.52 -14.13
C GLY A 37 14.42 16.91 -13.97
N PRO A 38 15.24 17.96 -13.83
CA PRO A 38 14.76 19.33 -13.83
C PRO A 38 14.10 19.69 -15.15
N PHE A 39 13.08 20.51 -15.13
CA PHE A 39 12.45 21.07 -16.33
C PHE A 39 11.73 22.38 -16.03
N GLN A 40 11.57 23.18 -17.06
CA GLN A 40 10.71 24.37 -17.06
C GLN A 40 9.59 24.15 -18.06
N ILE A 41 8.38 24.56 -17.68
CA ILE A 41 7.20 24.42 -18.52
C ILE A 41 6.43 25.75 -18.56
N PRO A 42 6.06 26.27 -19.76
CA PRO A 42 5.24 27.46 -19.82
C PRO A 42 3.84 27.15 -19.29
N ASP A 43 3.31 28.05 -18.48
CA ASP A 43 2.03 27.85 -17.81
C ASP A 43 1.20 29.14 -17.85
N VAL A 44 -0.07 28.99 -18.22
CA VAL A 44 -1.04 30.12 -18.24
C VAL A 44 -1.36 30.59 -16.82
N ASN A 45 -1.30 29.70 -15.83
CA ASN A 45 -1.58 30.02 -14.42
C ASN A 45 -0.32 30.32 -13.59
N ALA A 46 0.88 30.15 -14.15
CA ALA A 46 2.08 30.49 -13.39
C ALA A 46 1.96 31.93 -12.88
N GLN A 47 2.18 32.10 -11.58
CA GLN A 47 2.21 33.44 -11.00
C GLN A 47 3.25 34.26 -11.73
N VAL A 48 2.77 35.26 -12.39
CA VAL A 48 3.60 36.18 -13.17
C VAL A 48 4.26 37.13 -12.17
N LEU A 49 5.29 36.66 -11.44
CA LEU A 49 6.10 37.56 -10.64
C LEU A 49 6.56 38.68 -11.54
N GLY A 50 6.12 39.88 -11.21
CA GLY A 50 6.30 41.06 -12.07
C GLY A 50 5.02 41.60 -12.69
N ASP A 51 3.89 40.89 -12.68
CA ASP A 51 2.55 41.41 -13.01
C ASP A 51 1.95 42.10 -11.77
N ILE A 52 2.33 43.34 -11.57
CA ILE A 52 2.01 44.14 -10.36
C ILE A 52 0.60 44.75 -10.46
N ASN A 53 0.11 44.91 -11.68
CA ASN A 53 -1.20 45.51 -11.96
C ASN A 53 -2.33 44.46 -12.11
N TYR A 54 -2.00 43.16 -12.12
CA TYR A 54 -2.91 42.02 -12.29
C TYR A 54 -3.71 42.04 -13.60
N ASP A 55 -3.07 42.46 -14.70
CA ASP A 55 -3.67 42.40 -16.03
C ASP A 55 -3.34 41.12 -16.81
N GLU A 56 -2.75 40.12 -16.12
CA GLU A 56 -2.32 38.82 -16.64
C GLU A 56 -1.17 38.89 -17.66
N SER A 57 -0.43 40.00 -17.68
CA SER A 57 0.68 40.21 -18.61
C SER A 57 1.81 41.00 -17.95
N ILE A 58 3.05 40.51 -18.00
CA ILE A 58 4.19 41.33 -17.61
C ILE A 58 4.54 42.30 -18.77
N THR A 59 4.32 43.54 -18.55
CA THR A 59 4.55 44.62 -19.53
C THR A 59 5.51 45.68 -19.01
N VAL A 60 5.84 46.65 -19.87
CA VAL A 60 6.60 47.85 -19.43
C VAL A 60 5.84 48.63 -18.35
N GLU A 61 4.50 48.49 -18.28
CA GLU A 61 3.70 49.15 -17.26
C GLU A 61 4.00 48.60 -15.88
N ASP A 62 4.18 47.28 -15.73
CA ASP A 62 4.57 46.62 -14.47
C ASP A 62 5.97 47.03 -14.03
N ALA A 63 6.90 47.13 -14.98
CA ALA A 63 8.24 47.63 -14.69
C ALA A 63 8.21 49.09 -14.19
N VAL A 64 7.26 49.88 -14.68
CA VAL A 64 7.03 51.26 -14.16
C VAL A 64 6.45 51.19 -12.75
N TRP A 65 5.53 50.26 -12.46
CA TRP A 65 4.98 50.07 -11.11
C TRP A 65 6.05 49.62 -10.13
N SER A 66 6.86 48.61 -10.49
CA SER A 66 8.00 48.14 -9.69
C SER A 66 8.98 49.26 -9.37
N ASN A 67 9.37 50.07 -10.39
CA ASN A 67 10.26 51.19 -10.19
C ASN A 67 9.66 52.30 -9.28
N ARG A 68 8.35 52.56 -9.38
CA ARG A 68 7.67 53.51 -8.50
C ARG A 68 7.58 53.02 -7.07
N ALA A 69 7.40 51.72 -6.87
CA ALA A 69 7.45 51.09 -5.54
C ALA A 69 8.86 51.19 -4.95
N PHE A 70 9.89 50.84 -5.73
CA PHE A 70 11.30 50.99 -5.35
C PHE A 70 11.68 52.43 -4.98
N THR A 71 11.20 53.40 -5.74
CA THR A 71 11.48 54.84 -5.44
C THR A 71 10.60 55.41 -4.32
N GLY A 72 9.66 54.64 -3.79
CA GLY A 72 8.72 55.09 -2.75
C GLY A 72 7.63 56.03 -3.25
N GLU A 73 7.37 56.05 -4.55
CA GLU A 73 6.29 56.80 -5.18
C GLU A 73 4.96 56.07 -5.23
N LEU A 74 4.98 54.73 -4.97
CA LEU A 74 3.83 53.86 -4.97
C LEU A 74 3.86 52.97 -3.73
N ASP A 75 2.79 52.98 -2.94
CA ASP A 75 2.56 52.03 -1.86
C ASP A 75 1.85 50.80 -2.45
N LEU A 76 2.47 49.63 -2.35
CA LEU A 76 1.92 48.36 -2.80
C LEU A 76 1.05 47.74 -1.70
N THR A 77 0.00 47.00 -2.10
CA THR A 77 -0.65 46.04 -1.21
C THR A 77 0.31 44.88 -0.90
N GLU A 78 -0.01 44.06 0.10
CA GLU A 78 0.80 42.90 0.43
C GLU A 78 0.94 41.93 -0.76
N GLU A 79 -0.15 41.71 -1.49
CA GLU A 79 -0.18 40.91 -2.71
C GLU A 79 0.66 41.53 -3.84
N GLN A 80 0.53 42.84 -4.07
CA GLN A 80 1.33 43.56 -5.07
C GLN A 80 2.81 43.59 -4.72
N PHE A 81 3.13 43.60 -3.41
CA PHE A 81 4.51 43.51 -2.94
C PHE A 81 5.12 42.17 -3.32
N MET A 82 4.39 41.07 -3.06
CA MET A 82 4.84 39.70 -3.46
C MET A 82 5.07 39.59 -4.97
N MET A 83 4.23 40.23 -5.78
CA MET A 83 4.40 40.25 -7.23
C MET A 83 5.55 41.13 -7.71
N ALA A 84 5.86 42.18 -6.98
CA ALA A 84 6.95 43.11 -7.30
C ALA A 84 8.32 42.62 -6.84
N ASP A 85 8.37 41.75 -5.81
CA ASP A 85 9.57 41.07 -5.30
C ASP A 85 9.91 39.85 -6.20
N VAL A 86 10.51 40.17 -7.33
CA VAL A 86 10.77 39.20 -8.41
C VAL A 86 11.87 38.21 -8.06
N ASN A 87 12.81 38.61 -7.18
CA ASN A 87 13.90 37.75 -6.70
C ASN A 87 13.61 37.07 -5.34
N GLN A 88 12.41 37.36 -4.76
CA GLN A 88 11.90 36.78 -3.51
C GLN A 88 12.81 36.97 -2.28
N ASP A 89 13.53 38.13 -2.23
CA ASP A 89 14.39 38.44 -1.09
C ASP A 89 13.68 39.28 0.00
N SER A 90 12.38 39.51 -0.16
CA SER A 90 11.50 40.32 0.71
C SER A 90 11.83 41.81 0.75
N VAL A 91 12.49 42.31 -0.27
CA VAL A 91 12.80 43.73 -0.45
C VAL A 91 12.52 44.13 -1.90
N ILE A 92 11.85 45.25 -2.14
CA ILE A 92 11.73 45.78 -3.50
C ILE A 92 12.93 46.71 -3.78
N ASP A 93 13.83 46.27 -4.66
CA ASP A 93 15.03 47.03 -5.02
C ASP A 93 15.27 47.11 -6.55
N GLU A 94 16.47 47.55 -6.95
CA GLU A 94 16.84 47.69 -8.36
C GLU A 94 16.85 46.34 -9.11
N LEU A 95 17.10 45.22 -8.39
CA LEU A 95 17.13 43.88 -9.00
C LEU A 95 15.73 43.44 -9.42
N ASP A 96 14.69 43.79 -8.64
CA ASP A 96 13.30 43.47 -8.99
C ASP A 96 12.82 44.27 -10.18
N VAL A 97 13.19 45.56 -10.26
CA VAL A 97 12.88 46.37 -11.43
C VAL A 97 13.54 45.80 -12.69
N ILE A 98 14.82 45.39 -12.59
CA ILE A 98 15.55 44.77 -13.68
C ILE A 98 14.91 43.42 -14.02
N GLY A 99 14.55 42.60 -13.02
CA GLY A 99 13.85 41.35 -13.16
C GLY A 99 12.53 41.48 -13.93
N THR A 100 11.70 42.43 -13.51
CA THR A 100 10.42 42.76 -14.19
C THR A 100 10.63 43.21 -15.63
N VAL A 101 11.60 44.09 -15.88
CA VAL A 101 11.96 44.51 -17.25
C VAL A 101 12.40 43.34 -18.10
N ASN A 102 13.27 42.47 -17.58
CA ASN A 102 13.74 41.32 -18.31
C ASN A 102 12.59 40.37 -18.67
N ARG A 103 11.68 40.11 -17.74
CA ARG A 103 10.48 39.30 -17.97
C ARG A 103 9.56 39.90 -19.01
N ALA A 104 9.33 41.22 -18.97
CA ALA A 104 8.54 41.95 -19.99
C ALA A 104 9.11 41.85 -21.42
N TYR A 105 10.40 41.58 -21.58
CA TYR A 105 11.06 41.45 -22.89
C TYR A 105 11.40 40.04 -23.33
N GLN A 106 11.34 39.05 -22.44
CA GLN A 106 11.93 37.72 -22.71
C GLN A 106 10.95 36.57 -22.99
N SER A 107 9.68 36.66 -22.62
CA SER A 107 8.77 35.54 -22.93
C SER A 107 7.33 35.96 -23.14
N GLU A 108 6.68 35.30 -24.09
CA GLU A 108 5.23 35.34 -24.33
C GLU A 108 4.45 34.62 -23.22
N TYR A 109 5.15 33.87 -22.33
CA TYR A 109 4.57 33.04 -21.28
C TYR A 109 5.42 33.07 -20.01
N SER A 110 4.77 32.94 -18.85
CA SER A 110 5.43 32.62 -17.58
C SER A 110 5.80 31.13 -17.55
N TYR A 111 6.81 30.80 -16.78
CA TYR A 111 7.29 29.43 -16.65
C TYR A 111 7.15 28.98 -15.20
N TRP A 112 6.70 27.76 -15.04
CA TRP A 112 6.79 27.00 -13.80
C TRP A 112 8.07 26.14 -13.86
N ASP A 113 8.87 26.15 -12.79
CA ASP A 113 10.16 25.48 -12.71
C ASP A 113 10.10 24.35 -11.69
N PHE A 114 10.31 23.10 -12.13
CA PHE A 114 10.21 21.92 -11.27
C PHE A 114 11.30 21.86 -10.21
N GLU A 115 12.53 22.29 -10.51
CA GLU A 115 13.63 22.25 -9.54
C GLU A 115 13.48 23.33 -8.47
N GLU A 116 12.96 24.52 -8.85
CA GLU A 116 12.72 25.62 -7.91
C GLU A 116 11.51 25.38 -7.00
N GLU A 117 10.46 24.72 -7.51
CA GLU A 117 9.21 24.45 -6.77
C GLU A 117 9.25 23.14 -5.99
N TRP A 118 10.25 22.29 -6.25
CA TRP A 118 10.37 20.99 -5.58
C TRP A 118 10.63 21.14 -4.08
N ASN A 119 9.80 20.50 -3.27
CA ASN A 119 9.91 20.48 -1.80
C ASN A 119 9.88 19.06 -1.18
N GLY A 120 9.61 18.01 -1.99
CA GLY A 120 9.47 16.62 -1.53
C GLY A 120 8.14 16.32 -0.82
N GLU A 121 7.25 17.31 -0.71
CA GLU A 121 5.95 17.17 -0.04
C GLU A 121 4.80 16.99 -1.03
N GLU A 122 5.02 17.34 -2.30
CA GLU A 122 4.00 17.40 -3.34
C GLU A 122 4.20 16.33 -4.40
N THR A 123 3.11 16.01 -5.10
CA THR A 123 3.06 15.09 -6.24
C THR A 123 2.64 15.84 -7.50
N TYR A 124 3.03 15.34 -8.67
CA TYR A 124 2.80 16.02 -9.94
C TYR A 124 2.19 15.04 -10.94
N ILE A 125 1.04 15.39 -11.51
CA ILE A 125 0.30 14.54 -12.45
C ILE A 125 0.09 15.29 -13.76
N PHE A 126 0.61 14.74 -14.85
CA PHE A 126 0.47 15.26 -16.19
C PHE A 126 -0.69 14.58 -16.90
N ILE A 127 -1.65 15.35 -17.39
CA ILE A 127 -2.83 14.90 -18.14
C ILE A 127 -2.60 15.25 -19.61
N HIS A 128 -2.34 14.22 -20.43
CA HIS A 128 -1.86 14.42 -21.79
C HIS A 128 -2.98 14.24 -22.82
N TYR A 129 -3.24 15.29 -23.58
CA TYR A 129 -4.15 15.25 -24.71
C TYR A 129 -3.40 14.90 -26.01
N SER A 130 -3.49 13.64 -26.39
CA SER A 130 -2.99 13.13 -27.66
C SER A 130 -4.06 12.22 -28.27
N PRO A 131 -4.82 12.69 -29.29
CA PRO A 131 -5.92 11.91 -29.88
C PRO A 131 -5.49 10.55 -30.46
N GLU A 132 -4.21 10.37 -30.73
CA GLU A 132 -3.60 9.11 -31.22
C GLU A 132 -3.36 8.10 -30.09
N VAL A 133 -3.36 8.56 -28.83
CA VAL A 133 -3.18 7.73 -27.65
C VAL A 133 -4.53 7.27 -27.10
N GLY A 134 -4.70 5.96 -26.92
CA GLY A 134 -5.92 5.40 -26.35
C GLY A 134 -6.25 6.02 -24.99
N TYR A 135 -7.53 6.24 -24.71
CA TYR A 135 -8.07 6.88 -23.50
C TYR A 135 -7.74 8.36 -23.29
N SER A 136 -6.82 8.96 -24.05
CA SER A 136 -6.45 10.37 -23.94
C SER A 136 -7.66 11.29 -24.18
N THR A 137 -8.37 11.12 -25.29
CA THR A 137 -9.55 11.95 -25.60
C THR A 137 -10.67 11.82 -24.56
N PRO A 138 -11.11 10.60 -24.16
CA PRO A 138 -12.10 10.45 -23.09
C PRO A 138 -11.67 11.10 -21.75
N LEU A 139 -10.41 11.01 -21.39
CA LEU A 139 -9.87 11.63 -20.19
C LEU A 139 -9.96 13.16 -20.25
N TRP A 140 -9.50 13.75 -21.38
CA TRP A 140 -9.48 15.19 -21.59
C TRP A 140 -10.87 15.84 -21.58
N ILE A 141 -11.87 15.17 -22.19
CA ILE A 141 -13.25 15.68 -22.24
C ILE A 141 -14.12 15.21 -21.06
N SER A 142 -13.55 14.53 -20.06
CA SER A 142 -14.28 14.05 -18.90
C SER A 142 -15.01 15.21 -18.20
N ASN A 143 -16.24 14.96 -17.74
CA ASN A 143 -17.05 15.91 -16.99
C ASN A 143 -16.92 15.78 -15.47
N GLU A 144 -16.07 14.86 -14.98
CA GLU A 144 -15.85 14.58 -13.56
C GLU A 144 -14.74 15.46 -12.94
N ARG A 145 -14.59 16.69 -13.40
CA ARG A 145 -13.53 17.62 -12.98
C ARG A 145 -13.71 18.15 -11.55
N GLU A 146 -14.96 18.44 -11.16
CA GLU A 146 -15.26 18.86 -9.79
C GLU A 146 -14.96 17.73 -8.80
N ALA A 147 -15.27 16.48 -9.18
CA ALA A 147 -14.92 15.31 -8.38
C ALA A 147 -13.39 15.10 -8.28
N LEU A 148 -12.62 15.44 -9.32
CA LEU A 148 -11.16 15.43 -9.23
C LEU A 148 -10.68 16.33 -8.10
N LEU A 149 -11.09 17.62 -8.10
CA LEU A 149 -10.63 18.57 -7.09
C LEU A 149 -11.11 18.21 -5.68
N ASN A 150 -12.37 17.74 -5.55
CA ASN A 150 -12.94 17.39 -4.24
C ASN A 150 -12.34 16.12 -3.61
N ASN A 151 -11.80 15.22 -4.43
CA ASN A 151 -11.24 13.95 -3.99
C ASN A 151 -9.71 13.97 -3.89
N SER A 152 -9.07 15.01 -4.41
CA SER A 152 -7.62 15.14 -4.40
C SER A 152 -7.10 15.56 -3.03
N PRO A 153 -5.91 15.07 -2.61
CA PRO A 153 -5.18 15.70 -1.53
C PRO A 153 -4.73 17.10 -1.94
N MET A 154 -4.40 17.95 -0.96
CA MET A 154 -4.05 19.34 -1.22
C MET A 154 -2.62 19.51 -1.77
N ASN A 155 -1.80 18.48 -1.76
CA ASN A 155 -0.39 18.50 -2.17
C ASN A 155 -0.14 17.92 -3.57
N VAL A 156 -1.13 18.01 -4.48
CA VAL A 156 -1.00 17.53 -5.85
C VAL A 156 -1.08 18.65 -6.87
N HIS A 157 -0.18 18.65 -7.85
CA HIS A 157 -0.20 19.51 -9.02
C HIS A 157 -0.72 18.76 -10.25
N TYR A 158 -1.64 19.37 -10.98
CA TYR A 158 -2.17 18.82 -12.23
C TYR A 158 -1.74 19.67 -13.42
N PHE A 159 -1.06 19.05 -14.37
CA PHE A 159 -0.58 19.71 -15.59
C PHE A 159 -1.39 19.24 -16.80
N PHE A 160 -2.08 20.17 -17.44
CA PHE A 160 -2.81 19.90 -18.67
C PHE A 160 -1.92 20.22 -19.86
N VAL A 161 -1.53 19.19 -20.60
CA VAL A 161 -0.60 19.28 -21.73
C VAL A 161 -1.20 18.70 -23.00
N SER A 162 -0.99 19.30 -24.16
CA SER A 162 -1.51 18.83 -25.45
C SER A 162 -0.40 18.61 -26.45
N SER A 163 -0.49 17.52 -27.25
CA SER A 163 0.41 17.26 -28.40
C SER A 163 -0.05 17.92 -29.70
N ARG A 164 -1.17 18.65 -29.68
CA ARG A 164 -1.73 19.27 -30.89
C ARG A 164 -1.13 20.65 -31.14
N GLU A 165 -1.07 21.04 -32.43
CA GLU A 165 -0.71 22.43 -32.79
C GLU A 165 -1.66 23.48 -32.17
N SER A 166 -2.88 23.06 -31.80
CA SER A 166 -3.87 23.90 -31.10
C SER A 166 -3.75 23.83 -29.58
N ALA A 167 -2.59 23.49 -29.02
CA ALA A 167 -2.39 23.29 -27.57
C ALA A 167 -2.93 24.46 -26.73
N MET A 168 -2.70 25.71 -27.12
CA MET A 168 -3.24 26.90 -26.46
C MET A 168 -4.78 26.86 -26.39
N GLU A 169 -5.47 26.61 -27.50
CA GLU A 169 -6.94 26.54 -27.54
C GLU A 169 -7.46 25.36 -26.68
N ASP A 170 -6.76 24.21 -26.76
CA ASP A 170 -7.12 23.01 -26.00
C ASP A 170 -7.06 23.27 -24.49
N VAL A 171 -5.97 23.84 -23.99
CA VAL A 171 -5.78 24.08 -22.55
C VAL A 171 -6.65 25.22 -22.02
N LEU A 172 -6.82 26.30 -22.79
CA LEU A 172 -7.72 27.38 -22.39
C LEU A 172 -9.17 26.91 -22.28
N THR A 173 -9.61 26.01 -23.15
CA THR A 173 -10.95 25.40 -23.04
C THR A 173 -11.09 24.60 -21.74
N VAL A 174 -10.06 23.86 -21.33
CA VAL A 174 -10.08 23.10 -20.07
C VAL A 174 -10.01 24.04 -18.88
N LYS A 175 -9.14 25.07 -18.95
CA LYS A 175 -9.03 26.10 -17.91
C LYS A 175 -10.36 26.77 -17.61
N GLU A 176 -11.10 27.18 -18.66
CA GLU A 176 -12.43 27.82 -18.52
C GLU A 176 -13.40 26.94 -17.70
N PHE A 177 -13.38 25.62 -17.89
CA PHE A 177 -14.18 24.70 -17.07
C PHE A 177 -13.74 24.66 -15.61
N TYR A 178 -12.44 24.65 -15.34
CA TYR A 178 -11.95 24.69 -13.95
C TYR A 178 -12.22 26.03 -13.28
N ASP A 179 -12.06 27.15 -13.99
CA ASP A 179 -12.41 28.48 -13.48
C ASP A 179 -13.90 28.55 -13.06
N GLU A 180 -14.82 28.02 -13.89
CA GLU A 180 -16.25 27.94 -13.54
C GLU A 180 -16.51 27.11 -12.28
N ILE A 181 -15.77 25.99 -12.07
CA ILE A 181 -15.89 25.16 -10.88
C ILE A 181 -15.34 25.91 -9.65
N LEU A 182 -14.17 26.52 -9.78
CA LEU A 182 -13.51 27.26 -8.71
C LEU A 182 -14.33 28.47 -8.23
N ASP A 183 -15.01 29.17 -9.14
CA ASP A 183 -15.91 30.29 -8.80
C ASP A 183 -17.02 29.88 -7.82
N GLY A 184 -17.35 28.58 -7.74
CA GLY A 184 -18.31 28.01 -6.78
C GLY A 184 -17.73 27.61 -5.44
N MET A 185 -16.39 27.64 -5.28
CA MET A 185 -15.67 27.21 -4.09
C MET A 185 -15.35 28.37 -3.16
N SER A 186 -14.80 28.09 -1.96
CA SER A 186 -14.31 29.13 -1.04
C SER A 186 -13.04 29.81 -1.57
N ASP A 187 -12.81 31.07 -1.18
CA ASP A 187 -11.64 31.84 -1.61
C ASP A 187 -10.31 31.11 -1.34
N GLU A 188 -10.19 30.43 -0.20
CA GLU A 188 -9.01 29.66 0.18
C GLU A 188 -8.76 28.50 -0.82
N ILE A 189 -9.80 27.75 -1.15
CA ILE A 189 -9.73 26.64 -2.12
C ILE A 189 -9.44 27.15 -3.53
N GLN A 190 -10.03 28.30 -3.93
CA GLN A 190 -9.73 28.91 -5.21
C GLN A 190 -8.24 29.29 -5.33
N VAL A 191 -7.69 29.96 -4.31
CA VAL A 191 -6.28 30.36 -4.28
C VAL A 191 -5.38 29.15 -4.35
N HIS A 192 -5.72 28.09 -3.61
CA HIS A 192 -4.95 26.85 -3.63
C HIS A 192 -4.91 26.24 -5.03
N TRP A 193 -6.07 25.92 -5.61
CA TRP A 193 -6.10 25.25 -6.91
C TRP A 193 -5.58 26.11 -8.06
N LYS A 194 -5.67 27.43 -7.99
CA LYS A 194 -5.03 28.33 -8.97
C LYS A 194 -3.51 28.20 -9.01
N LYS A 195 -2.89 27.74 -7.92
CA LYS A 195 -1.45 27.45 -7.85
C LYS A 195 -1.09 26.01 -8.27
N HIS A 196 -2.05 25.09 -8.18
CA HIS A 196 -1.82 23.65 -8.40
C HIS A 196 -2.41 23.15 -9.72
N LEU A 197 -3.12 23.97 -10.47
CA LEU A 197 -3.60 23.63 -11.82
C LEU A 197 -2.76 24.39 -12.85
N HIS A 198 -2.08 23.67 -13.71
CA HIS A 198 -1.16 24.19 -14.71
C HIS A 198 -1.67 23.90 -16.12
N PHE A 199 -1.68 24.91 -16.97
CA PHE A 199 -2.22 24.85 -18.34
C PHE A 199 -1.12 25.23 -19.34
N VAL A 200 -0.56 24.23 -20.04
CA VAL A 200 0.61 24.37 -20.89
C VAL A 200 0.21 24.81 -22.30
N PRO A 201 0.52 26.06 -22.68
CA PRO A 201 -0.02 26.67 -23.89
C PRO A 201 0.66 26.26 -25.19
N ILE A 202 1.72 25.46 -25.13
CA ILE A 202 2.46 24.99 -26.31
C ILE A 202 2.39 23.47 -26.46
N PRO A 203 2.54 22.93 -27.69
CA PRO A 203 2.56 21.49 -27.90
C PRO A 203 3.68 20.80 -27.10
N VAL A 204 3.42 19.60 -26.60
CA VAL A 204 4.39 18.78 -25.86
C VAL A 204 5.72 18.64 -26.61
N ASP A 205 5.68 18.44 -27.94
CA ASP A 205 6.88 18.31 -28.79
C ASP A 205 7.73 19.61 -28.86
N SER A 206 7.16 20.73 -28.39
CA SER A 206 7.84 22.03 -28.36
C SER A 206 8.43 22.37 -26.98
N LEU A 207 8.29 21.50 -25.98
CA LEU A 207 8.81 21.75 -24.62
C LEU A 207 10.34 21.70 -24.56
N ASP A 208 10.99 21.02 -25.51
CA ASP A 208 12.46 20.84 -25.61
C ASP A 208 13.09 20.32 -24.30
N ASN A 209 12.37 19.45 -23.60
CA ASN A 209 12.81 18.78 -22.38
C ASN A 209 12.43 17.29 -22.38
N TRP A 210 12.84 16.54 -21.34
CA TRP A 210 12.64 15.10 -21.23
C TRP A 210 11.15 14.68 -21.12
N LEU A 211 10.23 15.57 -20.72
CA LEU A 211 8.79 15.28 -20.64
C LEU A 211 8.22 14.85 -22.00
N THR A 212 8.72 15.40 -23.11
CA THR A 212 8.30 15.01 -24.46
C THR A 212 8.45 13.51 -24.68
N GLU A 213 9.58 12.93 -24.23
CA GLU A 213 9.85 11.51 -24.34
C GLU A 213 9.01 10.70 -23.35
N ALA A 214 8.93 11.14 -22.09
CA ALA A 214 8.18 10.44 -21.04
C ALA A 214 6.66 10.40 -21.30
N LEU A 215 6.10 11.45 -21.90
CA LEU A 215 4.67 11.52 -22.26
C LEU A 215 4.35 10.80 -23.57
N ASN A 216 5.36 10.41 -24.37
CA ASN A 216 5.12 9.77 -25.66
C ASN A 216 4.40 8.42 -25.50
N GLY A 217 3.21 8.32 -26.09
CA GLY A 217 2.37 7.12 -26.00
C GLY A 217 1.54 7.01 -24.73
N ASN A 218 1.70 7.93 -23.75
CA ASN A 218 0.99 7.92 -22.48
C ASN A 218 -0.13 8.99 -22.46
N TYR A 219 -1.27 8.66 -21.85
CA TYR A 219 -2.38 9.60 -21.64
C TYR A 219 -2.28 10.37 -20.30
N ALA A 220 -1.44 9.88 -19.39
CA ALA A 220 -1.08 10.55 -18.16
C ALA A 220 0.24 10.01 -17.62
N LEU A 221 0.91 10.80 -16.79
CA LEU A 221 2.18 10.46 -16.13
C LEU A 221 2.18 11.07 -14.73
N GLY A 222 2.68 10.34 -13.73
CA GLY A 222 2.87 10.84 -12.37
C GLY A 222 4.34 11.08 -12.03
N ILE A 223 4.60 12.00 -11.10
CA ILE A 223 5.85 12.10 -10.35
C ILE A 223 5.47 12.07 -8.88
N ASP A 224 6.00 11.09 -8.15
CA ASP A 224 5.74 10.92 -6.73
C ASP A 224 6.67 11.78 -5.85
N ARG A 225 6.45 11.73 -4.54
CA ARG A 225 7.25 12.46 -3.54
C ARG A 225 8.70 11.97 -3.40
N PHE A 226 9.06 10.85 -4.05
CA PHE A 226 10.45 10.39 -4.20
C PHE A 226 11.09 10.90 -5.50
N GLN A 227 10.46 11.83 -6.19
CA GLN A 227 10.89 12.33 -7.51
C GLN A 227 10.93 11.21 -8.57
N LYS A 228 10.10 10.14 -8.43
CA LYS A 228 10.05 9.01 -9.35
C LYS A 228 8.92 9.16 -10.36
N LEU A 229 9.23 8.81 -11.62
CA LEU A 229 8.21 8.70 -12.66
C LEU A 229 7.31 7.50 -12.40
N LYS A 230 6.02 7.74 -12.31
CA LYS A 230 5.01 6.72 -12.00
C LYS A 230 4.09 6.50 -13.19
N GLN A 231 3.81 5.24 -13.47
CA GLN A 231 2.79 4.87 -14.43
C GLN A 231 1.40 5.13 -13.83
N ILE A 232 0.55 5.81 -14.59
CA ILE A 232 -0.86 5.95 -14.25
C ILE A 232 -1.60 4.68 -14.69
N GLY A 233 -2.39 4.10 -13.78
CA GLY A 233 -3.15 2.90 -14.04
C GLY A 233 -4.39 3.13 -14.92
N TYR A 234 -5.31 2.15 -14.95
CA TYR A 234 -6.54 2.21 -15.72
C TYR A 234 -7.58 3.13 -15.07
N LEU A 235 -7.83 4.29 -15.64
CA LEU A 235 -8.77 5.31 -15.14
C LEU A 235 -10.24 5.04 -15.51
N GLY A 236 -10.61 3.79 -15.73
CA GLY A 236 -11.96 3.39 -16.11
C GLY A 236 -12.80 2.90 -14.93
N ASN A 237 -14.11 2.78 -15.16
CA ASN A 237 -15.01 2.20 -14.17
C ASN A 237 -14.77 0.68 -14.05
N PRO A 238 -14.30 0.17 -12.90
CA PRO A 238 -14.03 -1.25 -12.71
C PRO A 238 -15.30 -2.11 -12.71
N ASN A 239 -16.48 -1.52 -12.50
CA ASN A 239 -17.75 -2.24 -12.50
C ASN A 239 -18.31 -2.54 -13.91
N GLY A 240 -17.67 -2.03 -14.95
CA GLY A 240 -18.15 -2.22 -16.31
C GLY A 240 -17.08 -2.10 -17.38
N PHE A 241 -15.82 -1.90 -17.00
CA PHE A 241 -14.67 -1.70 -17.90
C PHE A 241 -14.94 -0.65 -18.99
N THR A 242 -15.73 0.37 -18.65
CA THR A 242 -16.20 1.39 -19.59
C THR A 242 -15.86 2.79 -19.10
N GLY A 243 -15.62 3.66 -20.06
CA GLY A 243 -15.29 5.05 -19.78
C GLY A 243 -13.85 5.26 -19.39
N THR A 244 -13.49 6.51 -19.26
CA THR A 244 -12.23 6.98 -18.70
C THR A 244 -12.58 8.28 -17.99
N TYR A 245 -12.22 8.39 -16.71
CA TYR A 245 -12.69 9.45 -15.85
C TYR A 245 -11.52 10.14 -15.14
N VAL A 246 -11.47 11.47 -15.28
CA VAL A 246 -10.36 12.27 -14.76
C VAL A 246 -10.25 12.24 -13.23
N HIS A 247 -11.39 12.09 -12.52
CA HIS A 247 -11.38 12.09 -11.05
C HIS A 247 -10.62 10.91 -10.41
N TYR A 248 -10.40 9.82 -11.15
CA TYR A 248 -9.59 8.71 -10.66
C TYR A 248 -8.10 9.04 -10.54
N LEU A 249 -7.64 10.18 -11.09
CA LEU A 249 -6.28 10.67 -10.83
C LEU A 249 -6.07 11.09 -9.38
N ALA A 250 -7.12 11.51 -8.68
CA ALA A 250 -7.06 11.79 -7.26
C ALA A 250 -6.64 10.55 -6.43
N HIS A 251 -7.05 9.36 -6.85
CA HIS A 251 -6.63 8.11 -6.21
C HIS A 251 -5.13 7.85 -6.36
N GLU A 252 -4.53 8.19 -7.51
CA GLU A 252 -3.08 8.08 -7.69
C GLU A 252 -2.34 9.02 -6.74
N ALA A 253 -2.79 10.27 -6.63
CA ALA A 253 -2.18 11.24 -5.72
C ALA A 253 -2.24 10.79 -4.26
N LEU A 254 -3.40 10.30 -3.80
CA LEU A 254 -3.57 9.76 -2.45
C LEU A 254 -2.66 8.54 -2.20
N TYR A 255 -2.54 7.66 -3.19
CA TYR A 255 -1.68 6.50 -3.06
C TYR A 255 -0.19 6.87 -3.02
N TYR A 256 0.25 7.91 -3.74
CA TYR A 256 1.64 8.38 -3.67
C TYR A 256 1.96 8.97 -2.30
N ASP A 257 0.99 9.61 -1.64
CA ASP A 257 1.14 10.06 -0.26
C ASP A 257 1.29 8.88 0.70
N TYR A 258 0.40 7.89 0.61
CA TYR A 258 0.51 6.66 1.39
C TYR A 258 1.87 5.98 1.17
N GLU A 259 2.28 5.77 -0.09
CA GLU A 259 3.56 5.12 -0.41
C GLU A 259 4.74 5.89 0.19
N TYR A 260 4.69 7.22 0.13
CA TYR A 260 5.74 8.05 0.73
C TYR A 260 5.77 7.92 2.25
N GLU A 261 4.64 8.08 2.92
CA GLU A 261 4.54 7.99 4.37
C GLU A 261 4.92 6.60 4.89
N ALA A 262 4.50 5.54 4.22
CA ALA A 262 4.83 4.16 4.59
C ALA A 262 6.33 3.82 4.39
N LEU A 263 6.98 4.40 3.37
CA LEU A 263 8.38 4.12 3.05
C LEU A 263 9.37 5.06 3.73
N THR A 264 8.92 6.26 4.17
CA THR A 264 9.73 7.22 4.94
C THR A 264 9.33 7.18 6.40
N GLU A 265 10.08 6.43 7.18
CA GLU A 265 9.89 6.33 8.63
C GLU A 265 10.90 7.25 9.34
N ASP A 266 10.40 8.17 10.15
CA ASP A 266 11.24 9.10 10.92
C ASP A 266 11.92 8.43 12.13
N GLU A 267 11.41 7.28 12.59
CA GLU A 267 11.96 6.52 13.69
C GLU A 267 13.11 5.63 13.21
N GLU A 268 14.23 5.64 13.93
CA GLU A 268 15.36 4.75 13.62
C GLU A 268 14.97 3.28 13.81
N TYR A 269 15.30 2.44 12.83
CA TYR A 269 15.05 1.00 12.88
C TYR A 269 16.27 0.20 12.42
N PHE A 270 16.32 -1.05 12.85
CA PHE A 270 17.29 -2.02 12.37
C PHE A 270 16.69 -2.79 11.18
N GLU A 271 17.33 -2.70 10.02
CA GLU A 271 16.87 -3.37 8.80
C GLU A 271 17.51 -4.76 8.66
N ILE A 272 16.68 -5.75 8.36
CA ILE A 272 17.10 -7.11 8.00
C ILE A 272 16.61 -7.42 6.59
N SER A 273 17.53 -7.58 5.63
CA SER A 273 17.19 -8.03 4.28
C SER A 273 16.89 -9.53 4.30
N VAL A 274 15.67 -9.90 3.92
CA VAL A 274 15.25 -11.31 3.81
C VAL A 274 15.40 -11.79 2.37
N PHE A 275 14.82 -11.07 1.42
CA PHE A 275 15.00 -11.29 -0.01
C PHE A 275 15.47 -9.97 -0.64
N ASP A 276 16.57 -10.00 -1.36
CA ASP A 276 17.07 -8.85 -2.09
C ASP A 276 17.07 -9.14 -3.58
N SER A 277 16.19 -8.44 -4.30
CA SER A 277 16.05 -8.53 -5.76
C SER A 277 16.03 -9.99 -6.25
N THR A 278 15.36 -10.87 -5.51
CA THR A 278 15.36 -12.32 -5.74
C THR A 278 14.35 -12.69 -6.80
N LEU A 279 14.80 -13.39 -7.86
CA LEU A 279 13.91 -13.88 -8.90
C LEU A 279 12.97 -14.94 -8.35
N TYR A 280 11.67 -14.66 -8.42
CA TYR A 280 10.59 -15.57 -8.13
C TYR A 280 9.97 -16.07 -9.44
N SER A 281 10.13 -17.35 -9.74
CA SER A 281 9.58 -17.95 -10.96
C SER A 281 8.10 -18.26 -10.78
N GLY A 282 7.27 -17.77 -11.71
CA GLY A 282 5.82 -18.00 -11.71
C GLY A 282 5.45 -19.50 -11.72
N GLY A 283 4.22 -19.80 -11.32
CA GLY A 283 3.66 -21.14 -11.27
C GLY A 283 2.41 -21.20 -10.39
N TRP A 284 1.85 -22.40 -10.17
CA TRP A 284 0.61 -22.54 -9.37
C TRP A 284 0.81 -22.32 -7.87
N SER A 285 1.92 -22.73 -7.32
CA SER A 285 2.23 -22.52 -5.90
C SER A 285 3.74 -22.70 -5.65
N PRO A 286 4.60 -22.00 -6.40
CA PRO A 286 6.02 -22.05 -6.14
C PRO A 286 6.28 -21.40 -4.78
N THR A 287 7.26 -21.94 -4.06
CA THR A 287 7.73 -21.39 -2.79
C THR A 287 9.21 -21.12 -2.90
N ILE A 288 9.65 -19.96 -2.49
CA ILE A 288 11.06 -19.67 -2.27
C ILE A 288 11.33 -19.54 -0.79
N SER A 289 12.53 -19.87 -0.38
CA SER A 289 12.96 -19.74 1.00
C SER A 289 14.41 -19.31 1.10
N THR A 290 14.73 -18.65 2.19
CA THR A 290 16.08 -18.26 2.56
C THR A 290 16.28 -18.44 4.04
N ILE A 291 17.54 -18.65 4.47
CA ILE A 291 17.91 -18.64 5.88
C ILE A 291 18.55 -17.28 6.17
N VAL A 292 18.09 -16.64 7.20
CA VAL A 292 18.56 -15.31 7.63
C VAL A 292 19.03 -15.39 9.06
N ASP A 293 20.20 -14.85 9.33
CA ASP A 293 20.73 -14.71 10.67
C ASP A 293 20.14 -13.45 11.32
N LEU A 294 19.30 -13.67 12.32
CA LEU A 294 18.70 -12.61 13.12
C LEU A 294 19.69 -12.16 14.22
N PRO A 295 19.54 -10.91 14.73
CA PRO A 295 20.19 -10.49 15.95
C PRO A 295 19.95 -11.49 17.09
N ASP A 296 20.78 -11.43 18.11
CA ASP A 296 20.60 -12.29 19.28
C ASP A 296 19.33 -11.94 20.08
N SER A 297 18.97 -12.82 21.00
CA SER A 297 17.76 -12.67 21.82
C SER A 297 17.81 -11.42 22.70
N ASP A 298 19.00 -10.95 23.07
CA ASP A 298 19.16 -9.76 23.90
C ASP A 298 18.74 -8.52 23.10
N TYR A 299 19.15 -8.42 21.83
CA TYR A 299 18.72 -7.34 20.94
C TYR A 299 17.22 -7.46 20.60
N ILE A 300 16.75 -8.64 20.18
CA ILE A 300 15.32 -8.81 19.82
C ILE A 300 14.41 -8.46 21.00
N SER A 301 14.85 -8.68 22.24
CA SER A 301 14.05 -8.31 23.41
C SER A 301 13.89 -6.80 23.63
N THR A 302 14.68 -5.96 22.94
CA THR A 302 14.53 -4.50 22.97
C THR A 302 13.55 -3.97 21.90
N VAL A 303 13.13 -4.82 20.97
CA VAL A 303 12.23 -4.43 19.88
C VAL A 303 10.79 -4.34 20.37
N SER A 304 10.12 -3.24 20.04
CA SER A 304 8.72 -2.98 20.40
C SER A 304 7.77 -3.06 19.21
N ARG A 305 8.25 -2.78 17.99
CA ARG A 305 7.48 -2.80 16.75
C ARG A 305 8.27 -3.51 15.65
N MET A 306 7.56 -4.28 14.84
CA MET A 306 8.14 -5.01 13.72
C MET A 306 7.27 -4.85 12.48
N GLU A 307 7.90 -4.45 11.38
CA GLU A 307 7.24 -4.28 10.09
C GLU A 307 7.92 -5.10 9.00
N ILE A 308 7.16 -5.41 7.96
CA ILE A 308 7.67 -5.96 6.70
C ILE A 308 7.49 -4.92 5.61
N GLU A 309 8.60 -4.50 4.99
CA GLU A 309 8.58 -3.84 3.70
C GLU A 309 8.66 -4.90 2.60
N ALA A 310 7.63 -5.00 1.75
CA ALA A 310 7.53 -5.97 0.69
C ALA A 310 7.30 -5.30 -0.67
N LEU A 311 8.30 -5.39 -1.54
CA LEU A 311 8.21 -4.96 -2.93
C LEU A 311 8.17 -6.20 -3.83
N LEU A 312 7.09 -6.35 -4.59
CA LEU A 312 6.90 -7.43 -5.56
C LEU A 312 6.81 -6.87 -6.98
N PRO A 313 7.90 -6.30 -7.53
CA PRO A 313 7.84 -5.74 -8.86
C PRO A 313 7.52 -6.83 -9.88
N CYS A 314 6.79 -6.43 -10.89
CA CYS A 314 6.52 -7.26 -12.04
C CYS A 314 7.76 -7.42 -12.90
N ASN A 315 7.73 -8.29 -13.89
CA ASN A 315 8.89 -8.50 -14.75
C ASN A 315 9.25 -7.22 -15.50
N GLY A 316 10.40 -6.64 -15.19
CA GLY A 316 10.89 -5.39 -15.79
C GLY A 316 10.44 -4.09 -15.13
N TYR A 317 9.91 -4.15 -13.91
CA TYR A 317 9.45 -2.98 -13.15
C TYR A 317 8.34 -2.16 -13.84
N LEU A 318 7.57 -2.80 -14.71
CA LEU A 318 6.45 -2.18 -15.41
C LEU A 318 5.16 -2.89 -15.04
N ASP A 319 4.10 -2.13 -14.81
CA ASP A 319 2.77 -2.69 -14.53
C ASP A 319 2.27 -3.61 -15.66
N SER A 320 2.62 -3.32 -16.91
CA SER A 320 2.22 -4.11 -18.08
C SER A 320 2.70 -5.57 -18.12
N ASN A 321 3.59 -5.97 -17.23
CA ASN A 321 4.12 -7.34 -17.13
C ASN A 321 3.70 -8.03 -15.82
N CYS A 322 2.73 -7.49 -15.13
CA CYS A 322 2.14 -8.06 -13.94
C CYS A 322 1.12 -9.18 -14.26
N ASP A 323 0.62 -9.85 -13.24
CA ASP A 323 -0.48 -10.81 -13.40
C ASP A 323 -1.79 -10.06 -13.64
N ASP A 324 -2.58 -10.53 -14.62
CA ASP A 324 -3.92 -10.00 -14.90
C ASP A 324 -4.92 -10.23 -13.75
N TYR A 325 -4.52 -11.02 -12.74
CA TYR A 325 -5.39 -11.43 -11.63
C TYR A 325 -4.73 -11.14 -10.29
N ASP A 326 -5.58 -10.88 -9.30
CA ASP A 326 -5.22 -10.87 -7.90
C ASP A 326 -4.76 -12.27 -7.41
N ARG A 327 -3.72 -12.30 -6.60
CA ARG A 327 -3.15 -13.53 -6.04
C ARG A 327 -2.88 -13.37 -4.57
N ILE A 328 -3.14 -14.43 -3.82
CA ILE A 328 -2.76 -14.48 -2.41
C ILE A 328 -1.25 -14.72 -2.32
N ALA A 329 -0.56 -13.83 -1.62
CA ALA A 329 0.84 -13.97 -1.25
C ALA A 329 0.95 -14.22 0.26
N TYR A 330 1.77 -15.19 0.64
CA TYR A 330 2.00 -15.60 2.02
C TYR A 330 3.47 -15.46 2.39
N PHE A 331 3.71 -15.00 3.59
CA PHE A 331 5.04 -14.94 4.16
C PHE A 331 5.09 -15.67 5.49
N TYR A 332 6.06 -16.57 5.61
CA TYR A 332 6.20 -17.47 6.76
C TYR A 332 7.56 -17.33 7.41
N VAL A 333 7.59 -17.49 8.73
CA VAL A 333 8.80 -17.78 9.50
C VAL A 333 8.76 -19.21 10.02
N CYS A 334 9.88 -19.92 9.94
CA CYS A 334 10.01 -21.30 10.42
C CYS A 334 10.96 -21.35 11.62
N GLN A 335 10.54 -22.01 12.70
CA GLN A 335 11.34 -22.10 13.92
C GLN A 335 12.54 -23.05 13.79
N GLY A 336 12.42 -24.03 12.91
CA GLY A 336 13.39 -25.12 12.82
C GLY A 336 13.26 -26.12 13.98
N GLN A 337 13.81 -27.30 13.82
CA GLN A 337 13.80 -28.34 14.85
C GLN A 337 14.96 -29.33 14.67
N CYS A 338 15.55 -29.75 15.77
CA CYS A 338 16.57 -30.79 15.78
C CYS A 338 15.92 -32.16 15.50
N TYR A 339 16.62 -33.02 14.80
CA TYR A 339 16.16 -34.36 14.53
C TYR A 339 17.29 -35.38 14.64
N GLU A 340 16.93 -36.68 14.80
CA GLU A 340 17.85 -37.77 14.71
C GLU A 340 17.32 -38.87 13.78
N TYR A 341 18.24 -39.64 13.22
CA TYR A 341 17.91 -40.81 12.44
C TYR A 341 17.83 -42.03 13.36
N ILE A 342 16.69 -42.70 13.31
CA ILE A 342 16.53 -43.99 13.97
C ILE A 342 16.62 -45.07 12.89
N TYR A 343 17.61 -45.94 13.00
CA TYR A 343 17.89 -46.97 12.03
C TYR A 343 17.26 -48.29 12.43
N TYR A 344 16.69 -48.99 11.44
CA TYR A 344 16.03 -50.30 11.63
C TYR A 344 16.72 -51.38 10.80
N PRO A 345 16.93 -52.59 11.33
CA PRO A 345 17.53 -53.69 10.58
C PRO A 345 16.50 -54.38 9.68
N LEU A 346 15.91 -53.65 8.76
CA LEU A 346 14.89 -54.13 7.81
C LEU A 346 15.46 -54.04 6.40
N GLU A 347 15.08 -54.99 5.56
CA GLU A 347 15.29 -54.94 4.12
C GLU A 347 14.32 -53.94 3.48
N GLU A 348 14.60 -53.45 2.25
CA GLU A 348 13.88 -52.38 1.57
C GLU A 348 12.35 -52.57 1.58
N GLU A 349 11.86 -53.75 1.14
CA GLU A 349 10.42 -54.01 1.07
C GLU A 349 9.75 -53.94 2.47
N ALA A 350 10.37 -54.53 3.46
CA ALA A 350 9.86 -54.53 4.84
C ALA A 350 9.96 -53.13 5.49
N CYS A 351 10.94 -52.33 5.11
CA CYS A 351 11.10 -50.94 5.54
C CYS A 351 9.96 -50.08 5.02
N LEU A 352 9.70 -50.12 3.73
CA LEU A 352 8.64 -49.37 3.08
C LEU A 352 7.25 -49.80 3.52
N ASP A 353 7.04 -51.13 3.71
CA ASP A 353 5.78 -51.66 4.24
C ASP A 353 5.52 -51.21 5.68
N ALA A 354 6.56 -50.98 6.47
CA ALA A 354 6.46 -50.42 7.82
C ALA A 354 6.23 -48.90 7.84
N GLY A 355 6.24 -48.23 6.68
CA GLY A 355 6.07 -46.78 6.56
C GLY A 355 7.33 -46.00 6.89
N TYR A 356 8.50 -46.62 6.90
CA TYR A 356 9.80 -45.97 7.10
C TYR A 356 10.43 -45.56 5.76
N SER A 357 11.51 -44.81 5.82
CA SER A 357 12.28 -44.38 4.65
C SER A 357 13.44 -45.33 4.37
N TRP A 358 13.74 -45.56 3.08
CA TRP A 358 14.86 -46.37 2.64
C TRP A 358 15.94 -45.52 1.98
N ASN A 359 17.18 -45.60 2.48
CA ASN A 359 18.36 -45.03 1.84
C ASN A 359 18.99 -46.08 0.93
N SER A 360 18.85 -45.91 -0.38
CA SER A 360 19.36 -46.87 -1.38
C SER A 360 20.88 -46.87 -1.53
N ASP A 361 21.56 -45.77 -1.19
CA ASP A 361 23.00 -45.66 -1.30
C ASP A 361 23.73 -46.38 -0.15
N GLU A 362 23.13 -46.39 1.03
CA GLU A 362 23.66 -46.99 2.23
C GLU A 362 22.98 -48.32 2.58
N GLU A 363 21.95 -48.69 1.81
CA GLU A 363 21.14 -49.89 2.04
C GLU A 363 20.58 -49.95 3.48
N MET A 364 20.05 -48.83 3.98
CA MET A 364 19.57 -48.71 5.35
C MET A 364 18.14 -48.22 5.43
N CYS A 365 17.39 -48.86 6.34
CA CYS A 365 16.04 -48.41 6.72
C CYS A 365 16.11 -47.42 7.88
N TYR A 366 15.39 -46.32 7.79
CA TYR A 366 15.40 -45.30 8.86
C TYR A 366 14.06 -44.60 9.01
N SER A 367 13.82 -44.03 10.17
CA SER A 367 12.86 -42.96 10.41
C SER A 367 13.58 -41.70 10.93
N ILE A 368 12.89 -40.56 10.85
CA ILE A 368 13.35 -39.30 11.44
C ILE A 368 12.50 -39.08 12.68
N GLU A 369 13.15 -38.91 13.83
CA GLU A 369 12.51 -38.44 15.06
C GLU A 369 12.94 -37.01 15.36
N TYR A 370 11.98 -36.10 15.56
CA TYR A 370 12.23 -34.72 15.92
C TYR A 370 12.29 -34.59 17.44
N LEU A 371 13.29 -33.85 17.92
CA LEU A 371 13.61 -33.70 19.32
C LEU A 371 13.04 -32.39 19.85
N ASP A 372 12.12 -32.49 20.81
CA ASP A 372 11.52 -31.30 21.42
C ASP A 372 12.47 -30.65 22.44
N GLY A 373 12.50 -29.32 22.45
CA GLY A 373 13.25 -28.52 23.42
C GLY A 373 14.77 -28.52 23.23
N VAL A 374 15.28 -29.05 22.12
CA VAL A 374 16.71 -28.98 21.76
C VAL A 374 16.93 -27.72 20.93
N SER A 375 17.76 -26.82 21.45
CA SER A 375 18.12 -25.59 20.74
C SER A 375 19.03 -25.85 19.54
N GLN A 376 19.12 -24.88 18.63
CA GLN A 376 19.98 -24.99 17.45
C GLN A 376 21.45 -25.20 17.82
N ASP A 377 21.94 -24.53 18.87
CA ASP A 377 23.32 -24.62 19.33
C ASP A 377 23.67 -25.98 19.98
N GLU A 378 22.65 -26.68 20.49
CA GLU A 378 22.80 -28.00 21.10
C GLU A 378 22.65 -29.14 20.07
N CYS A 379 22.09 -28.83 18.89
CA CYS A 379 21.86 -29.77 17.82
C CYS A 379 23.08 -29.85 16.89
N PRO A 380 23.51 -31.04 16.42
CA PRO A 380 24.47 -31.13 15.34
C PRO A 380 23.95 -30.38 14.10
N GLU A 381 24.79 -29.57 13.45
CA GLU A 381 24.41 -28.73 12.32
C GLU A 381 23.71 -29.52 11.21
N GLU A 382 24.19 -30.73 10.92
CA GLU A 382 23.62 -31.64 9.92
C GLU A 382 22.23 -32.20 10.31
N ASN A 383 21.85 -32.09 11.60
CA ASN A 383 20.60 -32.58 12.15
C ASN A 383 19.58 -31.48 12.45
N TRP A 384 19.86 -30.24 12.05
CA TRP A 384 18.93 -29.15 12.20
C TRP A 384 18.08 -28.96 10.95
N ASN A 385 16.76 -29.15 11.08
CA ASN A 385 15.82 -28.92 10.00
C ASN A 385 15.16 -27.55 10.12
N TYR A 386 15.62 -26.57 9.33
CA TYR A 386 15.06 -25.23 9.32
C TYR A 386 13.61 -25.15 8.85
N ASN A 387 13.15 -26.13 8.06
CA ASN A 387 11.83 -26.11 7.43
C ASN A 387 10.77 -26.81 8.30
N ARG A 388 10.69 -26.44 9.56
CA ARG A 388 9.73 -26.96 10.51
C ARG A 388 8.92 -25.82 11.13
N GLU A 389 7.73 -26.15 11.65
CA GLU A 389 6.88 -25.23 12.38
C GLU A 389 6.78 -23.84 11.73
N CYS A 390 6.56 -23.85 10.41
CA CYS A 390 6.45 -22.60 9.65
C CYS A 390 5.10 -21.96 9.91
N GLN A 391 5.11 -20.70 10.36
CA GLN A 391 3.92 -19.93 10.71
C GLN A 391 3.78 -18.73 9.78
N GLU A 392 2.56 -18.47 9.33
CA GLU A 392 2.25 -17.30 8.54
C GLU A 392 2.30 -16.04 9.41
N ILE A 393 3.11 -15.05 9.00
CA ILE A 393 3.27 -13.78 9.71
C ILE A 393 2.83 -12.58 8.88
N ALA A 394 2.62 -12.74 7.58
CA ALA A 394 2.02 -11.73 6.73
C ALA A 394 1.28 -12.36 5.54
N ARG A 395 0.27 -11.67 5.06
CA ARG A 395 -0.53 -12.01 3.89
C ARG A 395 -0.80 -10.76 3.06
N TRP A 396 -0.61 -10.86 1.75
CA TRP A 396 -0.96 -9.82 0.80
C TRP A 396 -1.84 -10.37 -0.31
N ILE A 397 -2.60 -9.49 -0.94
CA ILE A 397 -3.31 -9.80 -2.18
C ILE A 397 -2.74 -8.90 -3.28
N THR A 398 -2.18 -9.48 -4.34
CA THR A 398 -1.60 -8.67 -5.41
C THR A 398 -2.66 -7.90 -6.19
N PRO A 399 -2.32 -6.74 -6.74
CA PRO A 399 -3.23 -5.99 -7.60
C PRO A 399 -3.31 -6.60 -9.01
N PHE A 400 -4.37 -6.24 -9.73
CA PHE A 400 -4.52 -6.54 -11.15
C PHE A 400 -3.62 -5.63 -11.98
N ASP A 401 -2.72 -6.20 -12.77
CA ASP A 401 -1.83 -5.49 -13.70
C ASP A 401 -1.00 -4.35 -13.10
N ARG A 402 -0.78 -4.34 -11.80
CA ARG A 402 0.01 -3.33 -11.11
C ARG A 402 1.04 -3.92 -10.14
N GLN A 403 2.04 -3.13 -9.80
CA GLN A 403 3.12 -3.53 -8.90
C GLN A 403 2.74 -3.24 -7.44
N PRO A 404 2.70 -4.26 -6.56
CA PRO A 404 2.49 -4.03 -5.14
C PRO A 404 3.78 -3.60 -4.43
N ASN A 405 3.62 -2.61 -3.55
CA ASN A 405 4.63 -2.17 -2.60
C ASN A 405 3.90 -1.91 -1.27
N SER A 406 4.26 -2.64 -0.23
CA SER A 406 3.52 -2.62 1.04
C SER A 406 4.48 -2.54 2.23
N VAL A 407 4.07 -1.81 3.25
CA VAL A 407 4.64 -1.87 4.60
C VAL A 407 3.57 -2.39 5.53
N THR A 408 3.83 -3.54 6.16
CA THR A 408 2.85 -4.28 6.96
C THR A 408 3.32 -4.40 8.39
N ASP A 409 2.52 -3.94 9.35
CA ASP A 409 2.79 -4.16 10.78
C ASP A 409 2.56 -5.62 11.15
N ILE A 410 3.63 -6.29 11.59
CA ILE A 410 3.64 -7.67 12.06
C ILE A 410 4.09 -7.77 13.53
N THR A 411 3.99 -6.69 14.27
CA THR A 411 4.33 -6.63 15.70
C THR A 411 3.70 -7.76 16.53
N PRO A 412 2.45 -8.18 16.29
CA PRO A 412 1.86 -9.30 17.01
C PRO A 412 2.67 -10.60 16.94
N TYR A 413 3.50 -10.77 15.90
CA TYR A 413 4.30 -11.98 15.67
C TYR A 413 5.78 -11.83 16.05
N LEU A 414 6.17 -10.71 16.66
CA LEU A 414 7.55 -10.43 17.07
C LEU A 414 8.14 -11.55 17.95
N GLY A 415 7.34 -12.14 18.83
CA GLY A 415 7.77 -13.22 19.70
C GLY A 415 8.25 -14.49 18.99
N MET A 416 7.88 -14.69 17.72
CA MET A 416 8.41 -15.78 16.90
C MET A 416 9.90 -15.61 16.60
N LEU A 417 10.43 -14.40 16.76
CA LEU A 417 11.83 -14.06 16.52
C LEU A 417 12.66 -13.99 17.80
N TYR A 418 12.06 -14.05 19.00
CA TYR A 418 12.76 -13.81 20.29
C TYR A 418 13.96 -14.70 20.56
N SER A 419 13.99 -15.92 20.03
CA SER A 419 15.16 -16.78 20.18
C SER A 419 16.38 -16.29 19.38
N GLY A 420 16.19 -15.33 18.47
CA GLY A 420 17.26 -14.91 17.56
C GLY A 420 17.79 -16.07 16.69
N GLY A 421 19.06 -15.96 16.29
CA GLY A 421 19.75 -16.98 15.52
C GLY A 421 19.22 -17.16 14.09
N SER A 422 19.59 -18.27 13.45
CA SER A 422 19.23 -18.50 12.04
C SER A 422 17.80 -19.01 11.92
N LYS A 423 16.98 -18.30 11.13
CA LYS A 423 15.60 -18.66 10.82
C LYS A 423 15.40 -18.81 9.32
N MET A 424 14.55 -19.76 8.93
CA MET A 424 14.11 -19.85 7.53
C MET A 424 12.86 -18.98 7.34
N PHE A 425 12.92 -18.11 6.35
CA PHE A 425 11.76 -17.37 5.85
C PHE A 425 11.33 -17.96 4.52
N LYS A 426 10.00 -17.98 4.29
CA LYS A 426 9.41 -18.50 3.06
C LYS A 426 8.43 -17.50 2.49
N PHE A 427 8.44 -17.41 1.18
CA PHE A 427 7.45 -16.66 0.42
C PHE A 427 6.77 -17.58 -0.59
N MET A 428 5.44 -17.46 -0.70
CA MET A 428 4.63 -18.21 -1.64
C MET A 428 3.58 -17.31 -2.27
N ILE A 429 3.49 -17.34 -3.60
CA ILE A 429 2.44 -16.66 -4.37
C ILE A 429 2.10 -17.48 -5.60
N GLY A 430 0.81 -17.62 -5.93
CA GLY A 430 0.37 -18.18 -7.20
C GLY A 430 0.52 -17.20 -8.35
N GLY A 431 0.50 -17.68 -9.59
CA GLY A 431 0.53 -16.87 -10.80
C GLY A 431 1.70 -17.15 -11.73
N TRP A 432 1.58 -16.75 -13.01
CA TRP A 432 2.53 -17.11 -14.05
C TRP A 432 3.63 -16.09 -14.34
N PRO A 433 3.45 -14.76 -14.19
CA PRO A 433 4.55 -13.84 -14.38
C PRO A 433 5.68 -14.10 -13.39
N ASN A 434 6.93 -14.05 -13.88
CA ASN A 434 8.06 -13.96 -12.98
C ASN A 434 8.04 -12.62 -12.27
N ARG A 435 8.52 -12.59 -11.02
CA ARG A 435 8.62 -11.38 -10.21
C ARG A 435 10.02 -11.25 -9.65
N ILE A 436 10.41 -10.05 -9.33
CA ILE A 436 11.63 -9.78 -8.56
C ILE A 436 11.19 -9.37 -7.17
N LEU A 437 11.49 -10.21 -6.18
CA LEU A 437 11.04 -10.02 -4.80
C LEU A 437 12.11 -9.34 -3.97
N THR A 438 11.73 -8.27 -3.27
CA THR A 438 12.51 -7.66 -2.18
C THR A 438 11.64 -7.63 -0.94
N VAL A 439 12.13 -8.24 0.15
CA VAL A 439 11.47 -8.23 1.46
C VAL A 439 12.48 -7.91 2.51
N LYS A 440 12.14 -6.95 3.35
CA LYS A 440 12.94 -6.51 4.50
C LYS A 440 12.09 -6.54 5.75
N LEU A 441 12.72 -6.82 6.89
CA LEU A 441 12.14 -6.58 8.21
C LEU A 441 12.69 -5.26 8.74
N ARG A 442 11.83 -4.45 9.33
CA ARG A 442 12.17 -3.24 10.08
C ARG A 442 11.89 -3.51 11.55
N LEU A 443 12.91 -3.41 12.40
CA LEU A 443 12.84 -3.63 13.84
C LEU A 443 13.04 -2.31 14.57
N PHE A 444 12.06 -1.87 15.34
CA PHE A 444 12.07 -0.61 16.08
C PHE A 444 12.30 -0.89 17.57
N GLU A 445 13.29 -0.25 18.16
CA GLU A 445 13.62 -0.44 19.57
C GLU A 445 12.64 0.33 20.47
N ALA A 446 12.33 -0.22 21.65
CA ALA A 446 11.52 0.45 22.64
C ALA A 446 12.32 1.55 23.36
N GLU A 447 11.69 2.69 23.65
CA GLU A 447 12.27 3.71 24.52
C GLU A 447 12.49 3.20 25.96
N GLU A 448 11.60 2.32 26.45
CA GLU A 448 11.72 1.65 27.73
C GLU A 448 11.71 0.13 27.54
N GLN A 449 12.77 -0.54 28.00
CA GLN A 449 12.90 -1.99 27.86
C GLN A 449 11.93 -2.71 28.79
N THR A 450 10.88 -3.28 28.23
CA THR A 450 10.07 -4.29 28.91
C THR A 450 10.13 -5.56 28.07
N PRO A 451 11.06 -6.48 28.33
CA PRO A 451 11.12 -7.73 27.60
C PRO A 451 9.81 -8.50 27.80
N VAL A 452 9.06 -8.69 26.74
CA VAL A 452 7.84 -9.50 26.76
C VAL A 452 8.15 -10.80 26.02
N ARG A 453 8.27 -11.89 26.77
CA ARG A 453 8.37 -13.21 26.17
C ARG A 453 7.00 -13.63 25.66
N GLN A 454 6.91 -14.03 24.40
CA GLN A 454 5.67 -14.52 23.79
C GLN A 454 5.78 -16.01 23.44
N GLU A 455 4.68 -16.74 23.66
CA GLU A 455 4.48 -18.10 23.22
C GLU A 455 3.32 -18.16 22.22
N PHE A 456 3.45 -18.96 21.18
CA PHE A 456 2.46 -19.08 20.12
C PHE A 456 1.84 -20.47 20.12
N HIS A 457 0.51 -20.53 20.19
CA HIS A 457 -0.24 -21.78 20.04
C HIS A 457 -1.06 -21.73 18.76
N PRO A 458 -0.72 -22.55 17.75
CA PRO A 458 -1.50 -22.64 16.52
C PRO A 458 -2.93 -23.12 16.81
N MET A 459 -3.92 -22.51 16.14
CA MET A 459 -5.33 -22.82 16.31
C MET A 459 -5.89 -23.49 15.06
N TRP A 460 -6.48 -22.73 14.15
CA TRP A 460 -7.07 -23.23 12.91
C TRP A 460 -6.31 -22.71 11.70
N PHE A 461 -6.09 -23.60 10.71
CA PHE A 461 -5.28 -23.29 9.54
C PHE A 461 -5.88 -23.86 8.26
N GLY A 462 -5.54 -23.21 7.14
CA GLY A 462 -5.79 -23.67 5.80
C GLY A 462 -7.08 -23.17 5.19
N GLY A 463 -7.44 -23.75 4.04
CA GLY A 463 -8.62 -23.40 3.29
C GLY A 463 -9.78 -24.35 3.56
N GLY A 464 -10.92 -23.80 3.95
CA GLY A 464 -12.17 -24.54 4.09
C GLY A 464 -13.12 -24.24 2.94
N PHE A 465 -13.55 -25.23 2.21
CA PHE A 465 -14.48 -25.07 1.09
C PHE A 465 -15.93 -25.23 1.54
N TYR A 466 -16.83 -24.42 0.96
CA TYR A 466 -18.24 -24.76 0.96
C TYR A 466 -18.42 -25.90 -0.03
N SER A 467 -19.03 -26.96 0.32
CA SER A 467 -19.27 -28.00 -0.64
C SER A 467 -20.71 -28.48 -0.60
N GLY A 468 -21.35 -28.42 -1.72
CA GLY A 468 -22.41 -29.27 -2.20
C GLY A 468 -23.57 -29.64 -1.29
N GLY A 469 -23.98 -28.78 -0.35
CA GLY A 469 -25.24 -28.94 0.37
C GLY A 469 -25.19 -29.64 1.73
N GLU A 470 -24.03 -30.13 2.15
CA GLU A 470 -23.83 -30.52 3.54
C GLU A 470 -22.99 -29.43 4.23
N PRO A 471 -23.18 -29.14 5.53
CA PRO A 471 -22.49 -28.11 6.27
C PRO A 471 -21.05 -28.49 6.53
N VAL A 472 -20.27 -28.48 5.50
CA VAL A 472 -18.94 -29.08 5.52
C VAL A 472 -17.93 -28.17 6.17
N TYR A 473 -18.17 -26.84 6.16
CA TYR A 473 -17.18 -25.92 6.71
C TYR A 473 -17.02 -26.09 8.23
N ASN A 474 -18.12 -26.04 8.98
CA ASN A 474 -18.08 -26.17 10.44
C ASN A 474 -17.81 -27.59 10.95
N ASP A 475 -18.05 -28.61 10.13
CA ASP A 475 -17.90 -30.01 10.53
C ASP A 475 -16.45 -30.46 10.82
N ASN A 476 -15.47 -29.66 10.38
CA ASN A 476 -14.04 -29.92 10.55
C ASN A 476 -13.36 -28.91 11.49
N LEU A 477 -14.12 -28.14 12.25
CA LEU A 477 -13.62 -27.12 13.16
C LEU A 477 -13.70 -27.62 14.61
N ASP A 478 -12.79 -28.53 14.97
CA ASP A 478 -12.73 -29.04 16.33
C ASP A 478 -12.32 -27.94 17.33
N PRO A 479 -12.86 -27.94 18.55
CA PRO A 479 -12.40 -27.10 19.65
C PRO A 479 -10.89 -27.27 19.91
N VAL A 480 -10.19 -26.20 20.16
CA VAL A 480 -8.76 -26.22 20.47
C VAL A 480 -8.55 -25.97 21.97
N VAL A 481 -7.79 -26.87 22.60
CA VAL A 481 -7.39 -26.76 24.01
C VAL A 481 -5.96 -26.23 24.07
N PHE A 482 -5.74 -25.22 24.92
CA PHE A 482 -4.43 -24.65 25.14
C PHE A 482 -4.22 -24.31 26.61
N HIS A 483 -2.98 -24.38 27.07
CA HIS A 483 -2.60 -24.06 28.44
C HIS A 483 -2.19 -22.60 28.57
N VAL A 484 -2.73 -21.88 29.56
CA VAL A 484 -2.33 -20.53 29.90
C VAL A 484 -1.48 -20.57 31.17
N PRO A 485 -0.20 -20.16 31.13
CA PRO A 485 0.66 -20.13 32.31
C PRO A 485 0.14 -19.19 33.40
N GLU A 486 0.48 -19.50 34.68
CA GLU A 486 0.08 -18.65 35.82
C GLU A 486 0.66 -17.21 35.76
N ASP A 487 1.82 -17.05 35.10
CA ASP A 487 2.53 -15.78 34.95
C ASP A 487 2.22 -15.04 33.65
N ALA A 488 1.21 -15.48 32.88
CA ALA A 488 0.75 -14.79 31.69
C ALA A 488 0.21 -13.39 32.06
N VAL A 489 0.71 -12.36 31.41
CA VAL A 489 0.29 -10.97 31.61
C VAL A 489 -0.71 -10.49 30.57
N LYS A 490 -0.65 -11.08 29.35
CA LYS A 490 -1.56 -10.80 28.24
C LYS A 490 -1.74 -12.04 27.38
N VAL A 491 -2.95 -12.29 26.92
CA VAL A 491 -3.25 -13.37 25.95
C VAL A 491 -4.13 -12.81 24.85
N GLU A 492 -3.66 -12.92 23.63
CA GLU A 492 -4.35 -12.43 22.45
C GLU A 492 -4.70 -13.59 21.50
N PHE A 493 -5.86 -13.52 20.90
CA PHE A 493 -6.20 -14.31 19.72
C PHE A 493 -5.91 -13.49 18.50
N SER A 494 -5.11 -14.01 17.57
CA SER A 494 -4.79 -13.36 16.31
C SER A 494 -5.15 -14.27 15.13
N THR A 495 -5.79 -13.72 14.09
CA THR A 495 -6.16 -14.51 12.91
C THR A 495 -6.20 -13.69 11.64
N TYR A 496 -5.65 -14.28 10.55
CA TYR A 496 -5.96 -13.90 9.18
C TYR A 496 -7.18 -14.69 8.70
N ILE A 497 -8.19 -14.01 8.19
CA ILE A 497 -9.38 -14.63 7.59
C ILE A 497 -9.68 -13.93 6.28
N THR A 498 -9.60 -14.66 5.17
CA THR A 498 -9.92 -14.14 3.83
C THR A 498 -10.81 -15.10 3.08
N GLY A 499 -11.84 -14.57 2.42
CA GLY A 499 -12.72 -15.35 1.56
C GLY A 499 -12.31 -15.25 0.11
N HIS A 500 -12.32 -16.36 -0.58
CA HIS A 500 -11.94 -16.48 -1.99
C HIS A 500 -12.93 -17.37 -2.73
N GLY A 501 -12.93 -17.23 -4.03
CA GLY A 501 -13.79 -18.01 -4.90
C GLY A 501 -14.99 -17.24 -5.38
N TRP A 502 -15.19 -17.40 -6.67
CA TRP A 502 -16.23 -16.80 -7.46
C TRP A 502 -16.81 -17.85 -8.42
N GLY A 503 -18.00 -17.61 -8.93
CA GLY A 503 -18.64 -18.50 -9.88
C GLY A 503 -19.93 -17.93 -10.40
N SER A 504 -20.60 -18.68 -11.26
CA SER A 504 -21.86 -18.23 -11.88
C SER A 504 -23.07 -18.37 -10.97
N ASP A 505 -22.97 -19.09 -9.87
CA ASP A 505 -24.05 -19.20 -8.88
C ASP A 505 -23.70 -18.50 -7.56
N THR A 506 -24.74 -18.10 -6.82
CA THR A 506 -24.59 -17.41 -5.52
C THR A 506 -24.01 -18.29 -4.43
N GLY A 507 -23.98 -19.60 -4.60
CA GLY A 507 -23.38 -20.55 -3.68
C GLY A 507 -21.85 -20.57 -3.76
N ASN A 508 -21.29 -20.10 -4.87
CA ASN A 508 -19.85 -20.03 -5.11
C ASN A 508 -19.32 -18.59 -5.01
N CYS A 509 -19.46 -17.96 -3.86
CA CYS A 509 -19.18 -16.53 -3.73
C CYS A 509 -18.49 -16.12 -2.41
N ALA A 510 -17.58 -16.92 -1.86
CA ALA A 510 -16.90 -16.55 -0.62
C ALA A 510 -16.11 -15.21 -0.74
N GLU A 511 -15.60 -14.90 -1.91
CA GLU A 511 -14.87 -13.66 -2.17
C GLU A 511 -15.76 -12.43 -2.07
N PHE A 512 -16.94 -12.46 -2.69
CA PHE A 512 -17.87 -11.33 -2.77
C PHE A 512 -19.11 -11.49 -1.88
N CYS A 513 -19.05 -12.40 -0.90
CA CYS A 513 -20.14 -12.66 0.03
C CYS A 513 -19.66 -12.49 1.47
N ASN A 514 -20.52 -11.91 2.30
CA ASN A 514 -20.25 -11.81 3.72
C ASN A 514 -20.32 -13.19 4.39
N THR A 515 -19.31 -13.50 5.20
CA THR A 515 -19.35 -14.55 6.22
C THR A 515 -19.08 -13.96 7.58
N ARG A 516 -19.63 -14.56 8.62
CA ARG A 516 -19.45 -14.15 9.99
C ARG A 516 -18.83 -15.29 10.79
N HIS A 517 -17.78 -15.00 11.50
CA HIS A 517 -16.91 -15.92 12.21
C HIS A 517 -17.02 -15.70 13.69
N PHE A 518 -17.52 -16.68 14.44
CA PHE A 518 -17.74 -16.61 15.88
C PHE A 518 -16.68 -17.41 16.62
N PHE A 519 -16.12 -16.80 17.64
CA PHE A 519 -15.14 -17.41 18.51
C PHE A 519 -15.65 -17.40 19.94
N THR A 520 -15.63 -18.55 20.60
CA THR A 520 -16.14 -18.73 21.96
C THR A 520 -15.03 -19.24 22.85
N VAL A 521 -14.88 -18.61 24.01
CA VAL A 521 -13.88 -18.98 25.03
C VAL A 521 -14.57 -19.66 26.19
N ASN A 522 -14.03 -20.80 26.63
CA ASN A 522 -14.44 -21.55 27.81
C ASN A 522 -15.95 -21.77 27.91
N GLY A 523 -16.53 -22.33 26.85
CA GLY A 523 -17.94 -22.73 26.81
C GLY A 523 -18.91 -21.55 26.89
N GLY A 524 -18.59 -20.42 26.29
CA GLY A 524 -19.44 -19.25 26.21
C GLY A 524 -19.24 -18.23 27.33
N VAL A 525 -18.13 -18.29 28.08
CA VAL A 525 -17.74 -17.21 29.03
C VAL A 525 -17.51 -15.90 28.27
N TYR A 526 -16.95 -15.98 27.08
CA TYR A 526 -16.77 -14.84 26.18
C TYR A 526 -17.02 -15.28 24.73
N GLU A 527 -17.72 -14.43 23.99
CA GLU A 527 -17.96 -14.62 22.56
C GLU A 527 -17.65 -13.33 21.82
N PHE A 528 -16.91 -13.43 20.73
CA PHE A 528 -16.62 -12.32 19.83
C PHE A 528 -16.68 -12.80 18.39
N ASP A 529 -16.82 -11.86 17.44
CA ASP A 529 -16.96 -12.20 16.04
C ASP A 529 -16.22 -11.25 15.10
N LYS A 530 -15.89 -11.79 13.93
CA LYS A 530 -15.39 -11.05 12.76
C LYS A 530 -16.34 -11.25 11.60
N SER A 531 -16.64 -10.18 10.87
CA SER A 531 -17.48 -10.22 9.67
C SER A 531 -17.02 -9.22 8.64
N HIS A 532 -17.47 -9.40 7.40
CA HIS A 532 -17.08 -8.58 6.25
C HIS A 532 -18.32 -8.08 5.50
N PRO A 533 -19.15 -7.21 6.10
CA PRO A 533 -20.45 -6.80 5.55
C PRO A 533 -20.34 -6.00 4.25
N THR A 534 -19.17 -5.45 3.95
CA THR A 534 -18.86 -4.72 2.72
C THR A 534 -18.46 -5.63 1.56
N ALA A 535 -18.29 -6.94 1.79
CA ALA A 535 -18.02 -7.91 0.73
C ALA A 535 -19.12 -7.88 -0.33
N GLY A 536 -18.74 -7.76 -1.60
CA GLY A 536 -19.66 -7.58 -2.73
C GLY A 536 -20.16 -6.13 -2.92
N GLY A 537 -19.73 -5.18 -2.11
CA GLY A 537 -19.98 -3.75 -2.36
C GLY A 537 -19.26 -3.28 -3.61
N ASN A 538 -19.95 -2.51 -4.47
CA ASN A 538 -19.45 -2.20 -5.82
C ASN A 538 -18.22 -1.28 -5.86
N THR A 539 -17.99 -0.52 -4.80
CA THR A 539 -16.96 0.54 -4.76
C THR A 539 -16.10 0.50 -3.50
N THR A 540 -16.27 -0.51 -2.65
CA THR A 540 -15.63 -0.54 -1.33
C THR A 540 -14.10 -0.38 -1.40
N CYS A 541 -13.44 -1.09 -2.30
CA CYS A 541 -11.98 -0.98 -2.44
C CYS A 541 -11.54 0.32 -3.17
N MET A 542 -12.49 1.11 -3.68
CA MET A 542 -12.23 2.41 -4.31
C MET A 542 -12.48 3.58 -3.37
N ASP A 543 -13.02 3.33 -2.18
CA ASP A 543 -13.27 4.39 -1.22
C ASP A 543 -11.93 5.07 -0.87
N LEU A 544 -11.93 6.42 -0.77
CA LEU A 544 -10.69 7.20 -0.60
C LEU A 544 -9.94 6.81 0.67
N GLU A 545 -10.65 6.42 1.73
CA GLU A 545 -10.07 5.91 2.97
C GLU A 545 -9.22 4.65 2.70
N ASN A 546 -9.75 3.68 1.94
CA ASN A 546 -9.01 2.47 1.60
C ASN A 546 -7.79 2.75 0.71
N ILE A 547 -7.87 3.75 -0.18
CA ILE A 547 -6.71 4.17 -0.99
C ILE A 547 -5.64 4.80 -0.10
N SER A 548 -6.04 5.67 0.84
CA SER A 548 -5.12 6.27 1.82
C SER A 548 -4.52 5.25 2.78
N ASP A 549 -5.17 4.10 2.97
CA ASP A 549 -4.67 2.97 3.77
C ASP A 549 -3.83 1.97 2.94
N GLY A 550 -3.60 2.24 1.65
CA GLY A 550 -2.64 1.50 0.83
C GLY A 550 -3.22 0.59 -0.25
N VAL A 551 -4.53 0.65 -0.52
CA VAL A 551 -5.08 -0.03 -1.71
C VAL A 551 -4.54 0.64 -2.97
N ILE A 552 -3.84 -0.13 -3.80
CA ILE A 552 -3.32 0.35 -5.08
C ILE A 552 -4.49 0.74 -5.99
N PRO A 553 -4.58 1.99 -6.46
CA PRO A 553 -5.70 2.45 -7.26
C PRO A 553 -5.59 2.04 -8.73
N ASN A 554 -6.67 2.28 -9.46
CA ASN A 554 -6.70 2.28 -10.93
C ASN A 554 -6.16 0.99 -11.57
N GLN A 555 -6.38 -0.13 -10.91
CA GLN A 555 -6.05 -1.44 -11.40
C GLN A 555 -6.98 -1.83 -12.56
N TRP A 556 -6.56 -2.77 -13.39
CA TRP A 556 -7.46 -3.44 -14.32
C TRP A 556 -8.40 -4.41 -13.59
N GLY A 557 -9.47 -4.83 -14.21
CA GLY A 557 -10.34 -5.88 -13.66
C GLY A 557 -11.41 -5.37 -12.69
N THR A 558 -11.76 -6.21 -11.73
CA THR A 558 -12.85 -5.96 -10.76
C THR A 558 -12.37 -5.45 -9.42
N TRP A 559 -11.24 -4.75 -9.39
CA TRP A 559 -10.57 -4.33 -8.16
C TRP A 559 -11.44 -3.49 -7.22
N GLY A 560 -12.37 -2.71 -7.76
CA GLY A 560 -13.21 -1.81 -6.97
C GLY A 560 -14.22 -2.50 -6.05
N TYR A 561 -14.54 -3.78 -6.30
CA TYR A 561 -15.49 -4.50 -5.46
C TYR A 561 -14.89 -4.85 -4.10
N GLY A 562 -15.67 -4.62 -3.04
CA GLY A 562 -15.34 -5.13 -1.72
C GLY A 562 -15.26 -6.66 -1.69
N ARG A 563 -14.26 -7.19 -1.03
CA ARG A 563 -14.07 -8.63 -0.84
C ARG A 563 -14.12 -9.00 0.63
N GLN A 564 -14.18 -10.28 0.88
CA GLN A 564 -14.23 -10.79 2.25
C GLN A 564 -12.83 -10.70 2.91
N GLY A 565 -12.60 -9.61 3.64
CA GLY A 565 -11.41 -9.39 4.45
C GLY A 565 -10.18 -8.87 3.70
N TRP A 566 -10.36 -8.36 2.47
CA TRP A 566 -9.24 -7.82 1.70
C TRP A 566 -9.68 -6.94 0.53
N CYS A 567 -8.74 -6.13 0.04
CA CYS A 567 -8.80 -5.47 -1.26
C CYS A 567 -7.57 -5.85 -2.09
N PRO A 568 -7.66 -5.93 -3.43
CA PRO A 568 -6.49 -6.18 -4.26
C PRO A 568 -5.47 -5.05 -4.14
N GLY A 569 -4.21 -5.42 -3.95
CA GLY A 569 -3.10 -4.47 -3.88
C GLY A 569 -2.78 -3.96 -2.49
N MET A 570 -3.35 -4.55 -1.43
CA MET A 570 -2.97 -4.23 -0.06
C MET A 570 -2.64 -5.49 0.76
N ASP A 571 -2.09 -5.29 1.93
CA ASP A 571 -1.92 -6.33 2.93
C ASP A 571 -3.26 -6.73 3.57
N VAL A 572 -3.24 -7.87 4.22
CA VAL A 572 -4.36 -8.37 5.02
C VAL A 572 -4.00 -8.19 6.49
N GLU A 573 -4.69 -7.28 7.16
CA GLU A 573 -4.50 -7.08 8.58
C GLU A 573 -4.99 -8.28 9.40
N PRO A 574 -4.22 -8.75 10.40
CA PRO A 574 -4.70 -9.76 11.31
C PRO A 574 -5.80 -9.19 12.22
N PHE A 575 -6.83 -9.97 12.45
CA PHE A 575 -7.84 -9.66 13.46
C PHE A 575 -7.32 -10.09 14.83
N VAL A 576 -6.99 -9.13 15.71
CA VAL A 576 -6.40 -9.36 17.03
C VAL A 576 -7.40 -8.97 18.13
N VAL A 577 -7.59 -9.86 19.10
CA VAL A 577 -8.49 -9.66 20.24
C VAL A 577 -7.79 -10.05 21.52
N ASP A 578 -7.77 -9.15 22.50
CA ASP A 578 -7.32 -9.45 23.87
C ASP A 578 -8.40 -10.27 24.60
N ILE A 579 -8.04 -11.50 24.97
CA ILE A 579 -8.92 -12.45 25.66
C ILE A 579 -8.47 -12.78 27.09
N THR A 580 -7.49 -12.02 27.62
CA THR A 580 -6.83 -12.28 28.90
C THR A 580 -7.82 -12.48 30.05
N ASP A 581 -8.81 -11.60 30.17
CA ASP A 581 -9.78 -11.60 31.27
C ASP A 581 -10.76 -12.79 31.27
N TYR A 582 -10.82 -13.55 30.19
CA TYR A 582 -11.75 -14.65 29.97
C TYR A 582 -11.10 -16.04 30.12
N LEU A 583 -9.81 -16.06 30.40
CA LEU A 583 -9.01 -17.26 30.55
C LEU A 583 -8.75 -17.59 32.03
N ILE A 584 -8.41 -18.83 32.29
CA ILE A 584 -8.08 -19.35 33.62
C ILE A 584 -6.55 -19.57 33.65
N PRO A 585 -5.77 -18.68 34.29
CA PRO A 585 -4.32 -18.85 34.40
C PRO A 585 -3.97 -20.14 35.16
N GLY A 586 -2.93 -20.83 34.72
CA GLY A 586 -2.48 -22.10 35.28
C GLY A 586 -3.29 -23.33 34.88
N GLU A 587 -4.30 -23.15 34.04
CA GLU A 587 -5.23 -24.20 33.64
C GLU A 587 -5.28 -24.37 32.10
N GLU A 588 -5.88 -25.48 31.66
CA GLU A 588 -6.29 -25.65 30.27
C GLU A 588 -7.51 -24.81 29.97
N ASN A 589 -7.48 -24.11 28.84
CA ASN A 589 -8.59 -23.31 28.33
C ASN A 589 -9.01 -23.88 26.97
N VAL A 590 -10.27 -23.66 26.61
CA VAL A 590 -10.84 -24.16 25.35
C VAL A 590 -11.35 -22.99 24.54
N MET A 591 -11.04 -23.00 23.26
CA MET A 591 -11.62 -22.08 22.29
C MET A 591 -12.34 -22.88 21.20
N GLU A 592 -13.53 -22.40 20.84
CA GLU A 592 -14.39 -22.96 19.81
C GLU A 592 -14.57 -21.95 18.70
N TYR A 593 -14.68 -22.42 17.48
CA TYR A 593 -14.90 -21.58 16.31
C TYR A 593 -16.04 -22.13 15.46
N GLU A 594 -16.92 -21.23 15.04
CA GLU A 594 -18.02 -21.51 14.12
C GLU A 594 -18.18 -20.34 13.14
N ALA A 595 -18.56 -20.61 11.91
CA ALA A 595 -18.86 -19.57 10.93
C ALA A 595 -20.23 -19.77 10.30
N CYS A 596 -20.80 -18.70 9.76
CA CYS A 596 -22.03 -18.74 8.98
C CYS A 596 -21.93 -17.87 7.72
N TRP A 597 -22.68 -18.25 6.71
CA TRP A 597 -22.97 -17.36 5.59
C TRP A 597 -23.92 -16.26 6.07
N ALA A 598 -23.60 -15.01 5.80
CA ALA A 598 -24.30 -13.88 6.35
C ALA A 598 -24.75 -12.87 5.29
N SER A 599 -25.79 -12.11 5.60
CA SER A 599 -26.24 -10.97 4.81
C SER A 599 -25.29 -9.77 4.97
N ALA A 600 -25.44 -8.75 4.13
CA ALA A 600 -24.76 -7.46 4.31
C ALA A 600 -25.10 -6.76 5.63
N SER A 601 -26.19 -7.14 6.32
CA SER A 601 -26.54 -6.67 7.67
C SER A 601 -26.06 -7.59 8.78
N ASN A 602 -25.09 -8.47 8.52
CA ASN A 602 -24.48 -9.41 9.46
C ASN A 602 -25.44 -10.43 10.08
N GLN A 603 -26.55 -10.76 9.43
CA GLN A 603 -27.47 -11.80 9.89
C GLN A 603 -27.15 -13.12 9.24
N CYS A 604 -26.86 -14.15 10.01
CA CYS A 604 -26.66 -15.51 9.52
C CYS A 604 -27.93 -16.05 8.85
N TYR A 605 -27.78 -16.69 7.72
CA TYR A 605 -28.91 -17.31 7.00
C TYR A 605 -29.33 -18.67 7.61
N GLY A 606 -28.51 -19.26 8.52
CA GLY A 606 -28.78 -20.55 9.12
C GLY A 606 -28.53 -21.75 8.21
N TYR A 607 -27.89 -21.53 7.07
CA TYR A 607 -27.47 -22.57 6.12
C TYR A 607 -26.27 -22.06 5.33
N TRP A 608 -25.46 -22.99 4.81
CA TRP A 608 -24.47 -22.68 3.79
C TRP A 608 -25.08 -22.83 2.39
N PRO A 609 -24.73 -21.97 1.44
CA PRO A 609 -25.30 -22.07 0.10
C PRO A 609 -24.83 -23.35 -0.60
N THR A 610 -25.71 -23.96 -1.37
CA THR A 610 -25.38 -25.12 -2.19
C THR A 610 -24.77 -24.66 -3.51
N ILE A 611 -23.57 -25.13 -3.83
CA ILE A 611 -22.93 -24.90 -5.12
C ILE A 611 -23.60 -25.82 -6.15
N THR A 612 -24.31 -25.23 -7.10
CA THR A 612 -25.00 -25.96 -8.18
C THR A 612 -24.24 -25.91 -9.49
N ASP A 613 -23.41 -24.89 -9.68
CA ASP A 613 -22.51 -24.74 -10.80
C ASP A 613 -21.06 -24.51 -10.26
N PRO A 614 -20.22 -25.56 -10.26
CA PRO A 614 -18.85 -25.47 -9.76
C PRO A 614 -17.89 -24.77 -10.75
N SER A 615 -18.39 -24.03 -11.75
CA SER A 615 -17.54 -23.25 -12.62
C SER A 615 -16.82 -22.12 -11.86
N GLY A 616 -15.61 -21.82 -12.28
CA GLY A 616 -14.75 -20.84 -11.61
C GLY A 616 -14.01 -21.42 -10.40
N TYR A 617 -13.45 -20.54 -9.58
CA TYR A 617 -12.76 -20.92 -8.34
C TYR A 617 -13.79 -21.15 -7.23
N LEU A 618 -13.68 -22.32 -6.57
CA LEU A 618 -14.67 -22.71 -5.56
C LEU A 618 -14.60 -21.81 -4.32
N ALA A 619 -15.77 -21.52 -3.75
CA ALA A 619 -15.92 -20.75 -2.53
C ALA A 619 -15.11 -21.34 -1.37
N ASN A 620 -14.19 -20.55 -0.82
CA ASN A 620 -13.18 -20.99 0.10
C ASN A 620 -12.84 -19.90 1.11
N ILE A 621 -12.73 -20.25 2.39
CA ILE A 621 -12.25 -19.39 3.47
C ILE A 621 -10.85 -19.85 3.83
N VAL A 622 -9.87 -18.96 3.72
CA VAL A 622 -8.47 -19.22 4.09
C VAL A 622 -8.17 -18.55 5.42
N MET A 623 -7.74 -19.35 6.38
CA MET A 623 -7.51 -18.94 7.76
C MET A 623 -6.10 -19.32 8.23
N SER A 624 -5.51 -18.45 9.05
CA SER A 624 -4.34 -18.73 9.88
C SER A 624 -4.56 -18.08 11.23
N SER A 625 -4.54 -18.85 12.32
CA SER A 625 -4.84 -18.32 13.64
C SER A 625 -3.96 -18.84 14.75
N PHE A 626 -3.78 -18.00 15.79
CA PHE A 626 -2.90 -18.25 16.91
C PHE A 626 -3.50 -17.72 18.21
N ILE A 627 -3.15 -18.38 19.32
CA ILE A 627 -3.14 -17.74 20.64
C ILE A 627 -1.71 -17.27 20.91
N ILE A 628 -1.57 -15.99 21.27
CA ILE A 628 -0.31 -15.35 21.61
C ILE A 628 -0.33 -15.06 23.10
N ILE A 629 0.57 -15.69 23.86
CA ILE A 629 0.68 -15.55 25.31
C ILE A 629 1.92 -14.73 25.63
N SER A 630 1.72 -13.57 26.24
CA SER A 630 2.79 -12.68 26.72
C SER A 630 3.02 -12.86 28.21
N ARG A 631 4.32 -12.94 28.63
CA ARG A 631 4.76 -13.11 30.02
C ARG A 631 5.72 -12.02 30.44
#